data_bd0bb6868e7a3d8c27fb0b8afef4df0a
#
_entry.id   bd0bb6868e7a3d8c27fb0b8afef4df0a
#
_cell.length_a   1.000
_cell.length_b   1.000
_cell.length_c   1.000
_cell.angle_alpha   90.00
_cell.angle_beta   90.00
_cell.angle_gamma   90.00
#
_symmetry.space_group_name_H-M   'P 1'
#
loop_
_entity.id
_entity.type
_entity.pdbx_description
1 polymer ?
#
loop_
_entity_poly.entity_id
_entity_poly.type
_entity_poly.pdbx_seq_one_letter_code
_entity_poly.pdbx_strand_id
1 'polypeptide(L)'
;MQRTEQERIRRESLAALRAHGIEPYPAAEFTVTHRSKRLAAEFKDGMAVTLAGRIMSRRIMGKASFAEIQDSEGTFQLYLNRDELCPGEDKALYNTVFKKLLDRGDFIGISGETFTTQTGEQSVMVKELTVLSKSLKPLPAVKVDEDGNVHDAFADPELRYRMRYVDLVVNPDVKATFEARSKVMQTIRQSFDGAGWLEVDTPVLQAIPGGAAARPFVTHHNALDIPLYLRIANELYLKRLIVGGFEGVYEFSRNFRNEGMDRTHNPEFTVLELYVAYKDYHWMMQTTENLLSDICQAVHGGTKANLNGTEIDFAPPYRRVTMRDAILEHTGVDIDGKSEAELRAACEQVGIETDDSMGKGKLIDELFGEKCEHHYVQPTFIMDYPVEMSPLTKVHRDNPAYTERFELMINGTEVANAYSELNDPDDQRQRFEDQLKLSERGDDEAMFIDQDFLRALEYGMPPTSGIGIGIDRLVMMLTNQTSIQEVLFFPQMRPEVFDQGPDEKGLQALGVPEAWTPHLVGAGFDRPEALEGLSPGGLREKMNGYRKKNKLDIPALTLEEVETWLSARN
;
A
#
# COMPACT_ATOMS: atom_id res chain seq x y z
N MET A 1 -4.98 -2.10 27.15
CA MET A 1 -5.38 -3.45 26.67
C MET A 1 -5.13 -4.48 27.75
N GLN A 2 -6.17 -5.23 28.15
CA GLN A 2 -5.99 -6.40 29.00
C GLN A 2 -5.27 -7.49 28.20
N ARG A 3 -4.20 -8.04 28.78
CA ARG A 3 -3.43 -9.13 28.16
C ARG A 3 -4.24 -10.42 28.19
N THR A 4 -4.21 -11.16 27.09
CA THR A 4 -4.79 -12.51 27.08
C THR A 4 -4.03 -13.45 28.02
N GLU A 5 -4.66 -14.57 28.41
CA GLU A 5 -4.01 -15.59 29.25
C GLU A 5 -2.73 -16.12 28.59
N GLN A 6 -2.74 -16.36 27.29
CA GLN A 6 -1.56 -16.79 26.54
C GLN A 6 -0.43 -15.77 26.56
N GLU A 7 -0.75 -14.47 26.43
CA GLU A 7 0.26 -13.40 26.52
C GLU A 7 0.88 -13.34 27.93
N ARG A 8 0.10 -13.61 28.97
CA ARG A 8 0.60 -13.69 30.35
C ARG A 8 1.56 -14.86 30.52
N ILE A 9 1.16 -16.07 30.11
CA ILE A 9 2.00 -17.29 30.16
C ILE A 9 3.32 -17.08 29.42
N ARG A 10 3.30 -16.47 28.23
CA ARG A 10 4.52 -16.19 27.47
C ARG A 10 5.46 -15.20 28.16
N ARG A 11 4.92 -14.25 28.92
CA ARG A 11 5.72 -13.34 29.74
C ARG A 11 6.31 -14.02 30.98
N GLU A 12 5.60 -14.97 31.56
CA GLU A 12 6.14 -15.84 32.62
C GLU A 12 7.28 -16.71 32.07
N SER A 13 7.11 -17.28 30.86
CA SER A 13 8.17 -18.01 30.16
C SER A 13 9.39 -17.13 29.86
N LEU A 14 9.17 -15.87 29.45
CA LEU A 14 10.25 -14.88 29.27
C LEU A 14 11.04 -14.65 30.55
N ALA A 15 10.37 -14.46 31.69
CA ALA A 15 11.02 -14.29 32.99
C ALA A 15 11.79 -15.55 33.40
N ALA A 16 11.22 -16.73 33.16
CA ALA A 16 11.86 -18.01 33.44
C ALA A 16 13.11 -18.25 32.58
N LEU A 17 13.11 -17.88 31.27
CA LEU A 17 14.30 -17.93 30.43
C LEU A 17 15.45 -17.11 31.04
N ARG A 18 15.17 -15.87 31.46
CA ARG A 18 16.18 -15.02 32.14
C ARG A 18 16.68 -15.61 33.45
N ALA A 19 15.80 -16.25 34.23
CA ALA A 19 16.18 -16.94 35.47
C ALA A 19 17.08 -18.16 35.20
N HIS A 20 16.99 -18.77 34.01
CA HIS A 20 17.92 -19.83 33.55
C HIS A 20 19.22 -19.28 32.93
N GLY A 21 19.47 -17.97 33.01
CA GLY A 21 20.67 -17.33 32.44
C GLY A 21 20.64 -17.19 30.90
N ILE A 22 19.48 -17.35 30.29
CA ILE A 22 19.29 -17.22 28.84
C ILE A 22 18.75 -15.82 28.53
N GLU A 23 19.49 -15.04 27.71
CA GLU A 23 19.00 -13.76 27.18
C GLU A 23 18.03 -14.03 26.04
N PRO A 24 16.72 -13.70 26.21
CA PRO A 24 15.72 -14.01 25.19
C PRO A 24 15.76 -13.12 23.96
N TYR A 25 16.54 -12.02 24.01
CA TYR A 25 16.70 -11.04 22.93
C TYR A 25 18.18 -10.66 22.79
N PRO A 26 19.07 -11.60 22.45
CA PRO A 26 20.49 -11.33 22.34
C PRO A 26 20.77 -10.30 21.23
N ALA A 27 21.73 -9.41 21.48
CA ALA A 27 22.23 -8.46 20.48
C ALA A 27 23.35 -9.06 19.62
N ALA A 28 23.92 -10.21 20.03
CA ALA A 28 25.03 -10.85 19.32
C ALA A 28 24.60 -11.38 17.96
N GLU A 29 25.51 -11.29 16.98
CA GLU A 29 25.33 -11.92 15.68
C GLU A 29 25.18 -13.44 15.82
N PHE A 30 24.27 -14.02 15.05
CA PHE A 30 24.12 -15.47 14.90
C PHE A 30 24.40 -15.83 13.44
N THR A 31 25.53 -16.46 13.18
CA THR A 31 25.97 -16.81 11.84
C THR A 31 25.20 -18.00 11.31
N VAL A 32 24.53 -17.83 10.17
CA VAL A 32 23.76 -18.88 9.47
C VAL A 32 24.56 -19.37 8.26
N THR A 33 24.72 -20.68 8.13
CA THR A 33 25.42 -21.29 6.98
C THR A 33 24.50 -21.56 5.80
N HIS A 34 23.25 -21.96 6.06
CA HIS A 34 22.25 -22.32 5.05
C HIS A 34 20.89 -21.74 5.41
N ARG A 35 20.08 -21.55 4.37
CA ARG A 35 18.64 -21.29 4.50
C ARG A 35 17.85 -22.49 4.01
N SER A 36 16.58 -22.60 4.40
CA SER A 36 15.74 -23.78 4.19
C SER A 36 15.72 -24.27 2.74
N LYS A 37 15.44 -23.41 1.78
CA LYS A 37 15.34 -23.77 0.35
C LYS A 37 16.69 -24.20 -0.22
N ARG A 38 17.75 -23.48 0.11
CA ARG A 38 19.10 -23.82 -0.32
C ARG A 38 19.55 -25.14 0.29
N LEU A 39 19.30 -25.36 1.60
CA LEU A 39 19.62 -26.60 2.27
C LEU A 39 18.89 -27.79 1.65
N ALA A 40 17.59 -27.63 1.34
CA ALA A 40 16.82 -28.69 0.67
C ALA A 40 17.39 -29.06 -0.72
N ALA A 41 17.86 -28.07 -1.47
CA ALA A 41 18.46 -28.29 -2.81
C ALA A 41 19.85 -28.95 -2.76
N GLU A 42 20.69 -28.63 -1.77
CA GLU A 42 22.05 -29.10 -1.61
C GLU A 42 22.16 -30.30 -0.64
N PHE A 43 21.01 -30.80 -0.15
CA PHE A 43 20.92 -31.76 0.95
C PHE A 43 21.73 -33.06 0.75
N LYS A 44 22.50 -33.42 1.75
CA LYS A 44 23.19 -34.70 1.92
C LYS A 44 23.23 -35.03 3.40
N ASP A 45 23.07 -36.29 3.75
CA ASP A 45 23.21 -36.74 5.13
C ASP A 45 24.64 -36.45 5.67
N GLY A 46 24.72 -36.01 6.93
CA GLY A 46 25.99 -35.75 7.62
C GLY A 46 26.59 -34.36 7.37
N MET A 47 25.88 -33.44 6.73
CA MET A 47 26.34 -32.03 6.58
C MET A 47 26.23 -31.29 7.91
N ALA A 48 27.32 -30.66 8.34
CA ALA A 48 27.26 -29.71 9.46
C ALA A 48 26.61 -28.40 9.00
N VAL A 49 25.53 -27.99 9.65
CA VAL A 49 24.73 -26.80 9.31
C VAL A 49 24.39 -25.97 10.52
N THR A 50 24.29 -24.65 10.31
CA THR A 50 23.73 -23.70 11.28
C THR A 50 22.57 -22.98 10.63
N LEU A 51 21.37 -23.09 11.23
CA LEU A 51 20.14 -22.48 10.75
C LEU A 51 19.56 -21.55 11.81
N ALA A 52 18.80 -20.57 11.35
CA ALA A 52 17.98 -19.73 12.23
C ALA A 52 16.59 -19.53 11.62
N GLY A 53 15.57 -19.53 12.44
CA GLY A 53 14.21 -19.34 11.98
C GLY A 53 13.19 -19.25 13.09
N ARG A 54 11.96 -18.97 12.71
CA ARG A 54 10.78 -18.91 13.58
C ARG A 54 10.19 -20.30 13.76
N ILE A 55 9.96 -20.73 14.98
CA ILE A 55 9.27 -21.99 15.27
C ILE A 55 7.82 -21.89 14.78
N MET A 56 7.45 -22.72 13.81
CA MET A 56 6.10 -22.79 13.26
C MET A 56 5.28 -23.95 13.83
N SER A 57 5.94 -25.06 14.12
CA SER A 57 5.30 -26.20 14.77
C SER A 57 6.26 -26.91 15.73
N ARG A 58 5.68 -27.61 16.72
CA ARG A 58 6.44 -28.50 17.61
C ARG A 58 5.62 -29.74 17.94
N ARG A 59 6.25 -30.90 17.84
CA ARG A 59 5.66 -32.18 18.27
C ARG A 59 6.60 -32.86 19.27
N ILE A 60 6.20 -32.87 20.54
CA ILE A 60 6.99 -33.37 21.65
C ILE A 60 6.64 -34.83 21.91
N MET A 61 7.62 -35.74 21.80
CA MET A 61 7.48 -37.19 22.00
C MET A 61 8.52 -37.71 22.99
N GLY A 62 8.32 -37.42 24.28
CA GLY A 62 9.22 -37.90 25.33
C GLY A 62 10.64 -37.35 25.29
N LYS A 63 11.62 -38.19 24.95
CA LYS A 63 13.05 -37.82 24.82
C LYS A 63 13.41 -37.27 23.44
N ALA A 64 12.53 -37.40 22.47
CA ALA A 64 12.69 -36.90 21.11
C ALA A 64 11.57 -35.93 20.78
N SER A 65 11.84 -34.98 19.90
CA SER A 65 10.83 -34.00 19.44
C SER A 65 11.15 -33.60 18.02
N PHE A 66 10.12 -33.22 17.29
CA PHE A 66 10.25 -32.54 16.01
C PHE A 66 9.81 -31.08 16.16
N ALA A 67 10.46 -30.21 15.46
CA ALA A 67 10.02 -28.84 15.27
C ALA A 67 10.21 -28.45 13.80
N GLU A 68 9.44 -27.49 13.36
CA GLU A 68 9.62 -26.87 12.05
C GLU A 68 9.95 -25.40 12.27
N ILE A 69 11.02 -24.94 11.63
CA ILE A 69 11.39 -23.53 11.62
C ILE A 69 11.14 -22.92 10.24
N GLN A 70 10.68 -21.68 10.21
CA GLN A 70 10.51 -20.88 9.01
C GLN A 70 11.59 -19.79 8.97
N ASP A 71 12.29 -19.71 7.84
CA ASP A 71 13.22 -18.63 7.54
C ASP A 71 12.71 -17.74 6.38
N SER A 72 13.59 -16.98 5.74
CA SER A 72 13.24 -16.12 4.61
C SER A 72 12.86 -16.87 3.34
N GLU A 73 13.27 -18.13 3.18
CA GLU A 73 13.12 -18.92 1.96
C GLU A 73 12.03 -20.01 2.07
N GLY A 74 11.68 -20.44 3.29
CA GLY A 74 10.71 -21.49 3.50
C GLY A 74 10.78 -22.09 4.90
N THR A 75 10.44 -23.38 5.00
CA THR A 75 10.46 -24.14 6.26
C THR A 75 11.45 -25.29 6.18
N PHE A 76 11.96 -25.71 7.34
CA PHE A 76 12.81 -26.88 7.47
C PHE A 76 12.56 -27.63 8.78
N GLN A 77 12.59 -28.98 8.72
CA GLN A 77 12.34 -29.83 9.87
C GLN A 77 13.59 -29.97 10.74
N LEU A 78 13.42 -29.85 12.04
CA LEU A 78 14.40 -30.10 13.08
C LEU A 78 14.04 -31.35 13.88
N TYR A 79 15.01 -32.17 14.19
CA TYR A 79 14.89 -33.25 15.15
C TYR A 79 15.73 -32.93 16.39
N LEU A 80 15.07 -32.86 17.53
CA LEU A 80 15.68 -32.56 18.82
C LEU A 80 15.66 -33.81 19.69
N ASN A 81 16.81 -34.45 19.85
CA ASN A 81 16.97 -35.54 20.82
C ASN A 81 17.56 -34.97 22.10
N ARG A 82 16.96 -35.30 23.23
CA ARG A 82 17.35 -34.77 24.55
C ARG A 82 18.83 -35.05 24.85
N ASP A 83 19.29 -36.28 24.56
CA ASP A 83 20.59 -36.74 24.98
C ASP A 83 21.69 -36.25 24.00
N GLU A 84 21.34 -35.96 22.73
CA GLU A 84 22.19 -35.29 21.75
C GLU A 84 22.33 -33.79 22.03
N LEU A 85 21.18 -33.09 22.26
CA LEU A 85 21.17 -31.65 22.58
C LEU A 85 21.83 -31.36 23.94
N CYS A 86 21.70 -32.29 24.88
CA CYS A 86 22.22 -32.16 26.24
C CYS A 86 23.05 -33.42 26.61
N PRO A 87 24.29 -33.56 26.14
CA PRO A 87 25.11 -34.78 26.38
C PRO A 87 25.51 -34.96 27.86
N GLY A 88 25.56 -33.90 28.67
CA GLY A 88 25.84 -33.93 30.08
C GLY A 88 24.65 -34.38 30.96
N GLU A 89 24.81 -34.31 32.29
CA GLU A 89 23.75 -34.66 33.27
C GLU A 89 22.62 -33.64 33.27
N ASP A 90 22.94 -32.35 33.03
CA ASP A 90 21.93 -31.29 32.93
C ASP A 90 21.14 -31.40 31.62
N LYS A 91 19.85 -31.62 31.75
CA LYS A 91 18.91 -31.74 30.63
C LYS A 91 17.95 -30.52 30.57
N ALA A 92 18.29 -29.40 31.22
CA ALA A 92 17.40 -28.23 31.33
C ALA A 92 17.11 -27.59 30.00
N LEU A 93 18.09 -27.51 29.08
CA LEU A 93 17.89 -26.92 27.76
C LEU A 93 16.80 -27.64 26.95
N TYR A 94 16.74 -28.97 27.04
CA TYR A 94 15.67 -29.74 26.40
C TYR A 94 14.38 -29.78 27.24
N ASN A 95 14.47 -30.21 28.52
CA ASN A 95 13.30 -30.52 29.31
C ASN A 95 12.53 -29.27 29.77
N THR A 96 13.23 -28.15 29.98
CA THR A 96 12.64 -26.89 30.45
C THR A 96 12.59 -25.87 29.34
N VAL A 97 13.70 -25.50 28.76
CA VAL A 97 13.74 -24.41 27.77
C VAL A 97 12.93 -24.79 26.54
N PHE A 98 13.36 -25.81 25.79
CA PHE A 98 12.71 -26.18 24.54
C PHE A 98 11.27 -26.66 24.76
N LYS A 99 11.01 -27.54 25.73
CA LYS A 99 9.69 -28.15 25.89
C LYS A 99 8.65 -27.27 26.57
N LYS A 100 9.04 -26.37 27.49
CA LYS A 100 8.10 -25.62 28.32
C LYS A 100 8.13 -24.12 28.12
N LEU A 101 9.31 -23.54 27.83
CA LEU A 101 9.46 -22.09 27.78
C LEU A 101 9.44 -21.51 26.35
N LEU A 102 9.80 -22.32 25.35
CA LEU A 102 9.67 -21.90 23.95
C LEU A 102 8.27 -22.19 23.43
N ASP A 103 7.80 -21.33 22.53
CA ASP A 103 6.47 -21.39 21.94
C ASP A 103 6.55 -21.28 20.41
N ARG A 104 5.43 -21.61 19.75
CA ARG A 104 5.23 -21.27 18.35
C ARG A 104 5.32 -19.75 18.18
N GLY A 105 6.17 -19.31 17.24
CA GLY A 105 6.44 -17.90 17.01
C GLY A 105 7.80 -17.42 17.54
N ASP A 106 8.46 -18.16 18.45
CA ASP A 106 9.80 -17.83 18.93
C ASP A 106 10.82 -18.02 17.83
N PHE A 107 11.87 -17.21 17.81
CA PHE A 107 13.03 -17.41 16.95
C PHE A 107 14.12 -18.18 17.68
N ILE A 108 14.63 -19.19 17.01
CA ILE A 108 15.78 -19.99 17.48
C ILE A 108 16.87 -20.06 16.41
N GLY A 109 18.09 -20.15 16.86
CA GLY A 109 19.23 -20.59 16.08
C GLY A 109 19.63 -22.00 16.53
N ILE A 110 20.05 -22.83 15.58
CA ILE A 110 20.51 -24.18 15.84
C ILE A 110 21.79 -24.49 15.08
N SER A 111 22.63 -25.33 15.66
CA SER A 111 23.72 -26.03 14.94
C SER A 111 23.45 -27.53 15.03
N GLY A 112 23.76 -28.25 13.95
CA GLY A 112 23.53 -29.68 13.91
C GLY A 112 24.00 -30.34 12.62
N GLU A 113 23.58 -31.59 12.44
CA GLU A 113 23.91 -32.38 11.25
C GLU A 113 22.66 -32.81 10.52
N THR A 114 22.70 -32.74 9.21
CA THR A 114 21.59 -33.20 8.34
C THR A 114 21.49 -34.72 8.36
N PHE A 115 20.26 -35.22 8.33
CA PHE A 115 19.98 -36.66 8.19
C PHE A 115 18.57 -36.85 7.59
N THR A 116 18.38 -38.00 6.97
CA THR A 116 17.05 -38.43 6.48
C THR A 116 16.37 -39.29 7.53
N THR A 117 15.13 -38.93 7.90
CA THR A 117 14.34 -39.71 8.85
C THR A 117 13.95 -41.07 8.28
N GLN A 118 13.49 -42.01 9.13
CA GLN A 118 12.96 -43.31 8.68
C GLN A 118 11.79 -43.21 7.70
N THR A 119 11.06 -42.09 7.73
CA THR A 119 9.93 -41.79 6.83
C THR A 119 10.36 -41.05 5.56
N GLY A 120 11.66 -40.81 5.37
CA GLY A 120 12.21 -40.14 4.19
C GLY A 120 12.27 -38.62 4.26
N GLU A 121 11.96 -38.01 5.42
CA GLU A 121 11.95 -36.56 5.59
C GLU A 121 13.36 -36.00 5.85
N GLN A 122 13.75 -34.98 5.09
CA GLN A 122 15.02 -34.24 5.29
C GLN A 122 14.95 -33.46 6.60
N SER A 123 15.91 -33.64 7.48
CA SER A 123 15.89 -33.07 8.82
C SER A 123 17.29 -32.67 9.30
N VAL A 124 17.37 -31.82 10.31
CA VAL A 124 18.61 -31.52 11.04
C VAL A 124 18.53 -32.10 12.44
N MET A 125 19.47 -32.98 12.80
CA MET A 125 19.73 -33.41 14.17
C MET A 125 20.36 -32.25 14.93
N VAL A 126 19.62 -31.64 15.83
CA VAL A 126 20.06 -30.46 16.57
C VAL A 126 21.06 -30.86 17.67
N LYS A 127 22.27 -30.30 17.64
CA LYS A 127 23.29 -30.44 18.66
C LYS A 127 23.38 -29.24 19.59
N GLU A 128 23.10 -28.03 19.07
CA GLU A 128 23.07 -26.79 19.85
C GLU A 128 21.81 -26.00 19.54
N LEU A 129 21.29 -25.28 20.53
CA LEU A 129 20.12 -24.44 20.41
C LEU A 129 20.34 -23.12 21.15
N THR A 130 20.10 -22.02 20.46
CA THR A 130 20.15 -20.66 20.99
C THR A 130 18.80 -19.98 20.83
N VAL A 131 18.30 -19.33 21.86
CA VAL A 131 17.10 -18.49 21.78
C VAL A 131 17.51 -17.15 21.17
N LEU A 132 16.85 -16.74 20.08
CA LEU A 132 17.14 -15.49 19.37
C LEU A 132 16.08 -14.42 19.59
N SER A 133 14.80 -14.82 19.74
CA SER A 133 13.74 -13.88 20.10
C SER A 133 12.53 -14.63 20.68
N LYS A 134 12.05 -14.18 21.84
CA LYS A 134 10.82 -14.68 22.45
C LYS A 134 9.60 -13.93 21.93
N SER A 135 8.68 -14.63 21.30
CA SER A 135 7.39 -14.09 20.86
C SER A 135 6.42 -13.96 22.05
N LEU A 136 5.92 -12.77 22.31
CA LEU A 136 4.99 -12.50 23.41
C LEU A 136 3.51 -12.56 23.01
N LYS A 137 3.23 -12.54 21.69
CA LYS A 137 1.88 -12.75 21.16
C LYS A 137 1.80 -14.08 20.41
N PRO A 138 0.71 -14.85 20.58
CA PRO A 138 0.52 -16.07 19.81
C PRO A 138 0.30 -15.74 18.33
N LEU A 139 0.90 -16.52 17.43
CA LEU A 139 0.56 -16.47 16.02
C LEU A 139 -0.82 -17.10 15.79
N PRO A 140 -1.63 -16.54 14.88
CA PRO A 140 -2.85 -17.18 14.42
C PRO A 140 -2.56 -18.61 13.95
N ALA A 141 -3.43 -19.54 14.31
CA ALA A 141 -3.29 -20.95 13.93
C ALA A 141 -4.40 -21.30 12.94
N VAL A 142 -4.01 -21.69 11.74
CA VAL A 142 -4.92 -22.33 10.79
C VAL A 142 -5.42 -23.64 11.42
N LYS A 143 -6.74 -23.78 11.52
CA LYS A 143 -7.39 -25.03 11.96
C LYS A 143 -8.04 -25.66 10.75
N VAL A 144 -7.73 -26.89 10.51
CA VAL A 144 -8.43 -27.73 9.52
C VAL A 144 -9.38 -28.62 10.32
N ASP A 145 -10.68 -28.57 10.02
CA ASP A 145 -11.66 -29.45 10.66
C ASP A 145 -11.60 -30.89 10.09
N GLU A 146 -12.42 -31.80 10.66
CA GLU A 146 -12.45 -33.19 10.23
C GLU A 146 -12.95 -33.37 8.77
N ASP A 147 -13.68 -32.39 8.26
CA ASP A 147 -14.20 -32.36 6.88
C ASP A 147 -13.22 -31.72 5.89
N GLY A 148 -12.04 -31.25 6.36
CA GLY A 148 -11.00 -30.62 5.54
C GLY A 148 -11.23 -29.12 5.30
N ASN A 149 -12.21 -28.47 5.95
CA ASN A 149 -12.41 -27.05 5.84
C ASN A 149 -11.33 -26.30 6.63
N VAL A 150 -10.74 -25.32 6.00
CA VAL A 150 -9.73 -24.46 6.61
C VAL A 150 -10.41 -23.32 7.34
N HIS A 151 -10.31 -23.30 8.66
CA HIS A 151 -10.71 -22.16 9.49
C HIS A 151 -9.47 -21.31 9.76
N ASP A 152 -9.28 -20.28 8.93
CA ASP A 152 -8.19 -19.33 9.08
C ASP A 152 -8.64 -18.18 9.98
N ALA A 153 -8.03 -18.09 11.16
CA ALA A 153 -8.27 -16.99 12.09
C ALA A 153 -7.66 -15.65 11.57
N PHE A 154 -6.96 -15.64 10.44
CA PHE A 154 -6.27 -14.48 9.87
C PHE A 154 -6.61 -14.26 8.39
N ALA A 155 -7.87 -14.49 8.02
CA ALA A 155 -8.41 -14.28 6.68
C ALA A 155 -9.07 -12.89 6.50
N ASP A 156 -9.42 -12.21 7.58
CA ASP A 156 -10.04 -10.89 7.54
C ASP A 156 -9.09 -9.87 6.89
N PRO A 157 -9.47 -9.24 5.75
CA PRO A 157 -8.61 -8.33 5.02
C PRO A 157 -8.15 -7.13 5.86
N GLU A 158 -9.02 -6.57 6.70
CA GLU A 158 -8.66 -5.42 7.53
C GLU A 158 -7.58 -5.78 8.56
N LEU A 159 -7.73 -6.93 9.23
CA LEU A 159 -6.70 -7.42 10.16
C LEU A 159 -5.39 -7.74 9.45
N ARG A 160 -5.44 -8.34 8.25
CA ARG A 160 -4.26 -8.64 7.43
C ARG A 160 -3.49 -7.38 7.07
N TYR A 161 -4.18 -6.32 6.65
CA TYR A 161 -3.54 -5.05 6.28
C TYR A 161 -2.96 -4.33 7.49
N ARG A 162 -3.68 -4.30 8.63
CA ARG A 162 -3.20 -3.69 9.87
C ARG A 162 -2.00 -4.42 10.46
N MET A 163 -2.01 -5.75 10.42
CA MET A 163 -0.95 -6.60 10.96
C MET A 163 -0.19 -7.33 9.85
N ARG A 164 0.23 -6.61 8.81
CA ARG A 164 0.95 -7.18 7.66
C ARG A 164 2.16 -8.01 8.07
N TYR A 165 2.83 -7.66 9.16
CA TYR A 165 3.93 -8.42 9.73
C TYR A 165 3.50 -9.81 10.25
N VAL A 166 2.25 -10.01 10.61
CA VAL A 166 1.67 -11.33 10.93
C VAL A 166 1.23 -12.04 9.67
N ASP A 167 0.56 -11.33 8.76
CA ASP A 167 0.11 -11.80 7.45
C ASP A 167 1.26 -12.44 6.66
N LEU A 168 2.40 -11.77 6.57
CA LEU A 168 3.63 -12.27 5.93
C LEU A 168 4.19 -13.56 6.56
N VAL A 169 3.87 -13.85 7.82
CA VAL A 169 4.31 -15.07 8.51
C VAL A 169 3.36 -16.23 8.24
N VAL A 170 2.05 -15.97 8.27
CA VAL A 170 1.04 -17.04 8.25
C VAL A 170 0.47 -17.33 6.86
N ASN A 171 0.59 -16.36 5.93
CA ASN A 171 0.13 -16.43 4.55
C ASN A 171 1.34 -16.31 3.58
N PRO A 172 2.00 -17.41 3.20
CA PRO A 172 3.22 -17.37 2.36
C PRO A 172 3.03 -16.68 1.01
N ASP A 173 1.84 -16.79 0.40
CA ASP A 173 1.52 -16.22 -0.91
C ASP A 173 1.59 -14.68 -0.90
N VAL A 174 1.32 -14.05 0.24
CA VAL A 174 1.43 -12.59 0.41
C VAL A 174 2.87 -12.13 0.18
N LYS A 175 3.86 -12.91 0.62
CA LYS A 175 5.27 -12.60 0.41
C LYS A 175 5.64 -12.62 -1.07
N ALA A 176 5.11 -13.59 -1.84
CA ALA A 176 5.35 -13.71 -3.27
C ALA A 176 4.90 -12.46 -4.06
N THR A 177 3.77 -11.83 -3.65
CA THR A 177 3.30 -10.57 -4.23
C THR A 177 4.34 -9.46 -4.11
N PHE A 178 4.97 -9.31 -2.94
CA PHE A 178 5.99 -8.28 -2.71
C PHE A 178 7.35 -8.62 -3.37
N GLU A 179 7.68 -9.89 -3.48
CA GLU A 179 8.86 -10.34 -4.25
C GLU A 179 8.67 -10.05 -5.75
N ALA A 180 7.46 -10.31 -6.29
CA ALA A 180 7.10 -9.94 -7.66
C ALA A 180 7.18 -8.42 -7.87
N ARG A 181 6.63 -7.60 -6.95
CA ARG A 181 6.75 -6.14 -6.99
C ARG A 181 8.22 -5.68 -7.07
N SER A 182 9.08 -6.24 -6.25
CA SER A 182 10.52 -5.93 -6.28
C SER A 182 11.14 -6.28 -7.62
N LYS A 183 10.75 -7.42 -8.19
CA LYS A 183 11.23 -7.89 -9.49
C LYS A 183 10.76 -7.00 -10.64
N VAL A 184 9.51 -6.52 -10.61
CA VAL A 184 8.98 -5.52 -11.56
C VAL A 184 9.86 -4.28 -11.57
N MET A 185 10.09 -3.67 -10.40
CA MET A 185 10.92 -2.45 -10.31
C MET A 185 12.36 -2.70 -10.74
N GLN A 186 12.93 -3.86 -10.42
CA GLN A 186 14.28 -4.22 -10.85
C GLN A 186 14.37 -4.37 -12.37
N THR A 187 13.39 -5.00 -13.02
CA THR A 187 13.35 -5.18 -14.46
C THR A 187 13.27 -3.82 -15.18
N ILE A 188 12.44 -2.91 -14.67
CA ILE A 188 12.34 -1.54 -15.20
C ILE A 188 13.69 -0.82 -15.13
N ARG A 189 14.36 -0.85 -13.95
CA ARG A 189 15.69 -0.24 -13.78
C ARG A 189 16.71 -0.83 -14.76
N GLN A 190 16.74 -2.14 -14.90
CA GLN A 190 17.67 -2.80 -15.84
C GLN A 190 17.43 -2.35 -17.29
N SER A 191 16.17 -2.19 -17.70
CA SER A 191 15.82 -1.71 -19.03
C SER A 191 16.25 -0.26 -19.25
N PHE A 192 15.96 0.62 -18.31
CA PHE A 192 16.20 2.06 -18.44
C PHE A 192 17.67 2.43 -18.26
N ASP A 193 18.36 1.85 -17.30
CA ASP A 193 19.82 1.99 -17.11
C ASP A 193 20.57 1.44 -18.32
N GLY A 194 20.09 0.32 -18.89
CA GLY A 194 20.63 -0.27 -20.11
C GLY A 194 20.47 0.63 -21.34
N ALA A 195 19.43 1.49 -21.37
CA ALA A 195 19.23 2.52 -22.38
C ALA A 195 20.06 3.79 -22.13
N GLY A 196 20.73 3.89 -20.97
CA GLY A 196 21.53 5.05 -20.58
C GLY A 196 20.73 6.21 -19.96
N TRP A 197 19.48 5.96 -19.54
CA TRP A 197 18.65 6.96 -18.86
C TRP A 197 18.96 7.02 -17.37
N LEU A 198 18.80 8.20 -16.78
CA LEU A 198 19.18 8.48 -15.40
C LEU A 198 18.01 8.36 -14.44
N GLU A 199 18.15 7.53 -13.39
CA GLU A 199 17.20 7.57 -12.24
C GLU A 199 17.49 8.84 -11.43
N VAL A 200 16.46 9.60 -11.13
CA VAL A 200 16.56 10.88 -10.41
C VAL A 200 15.56 10.96 -9.27
N ASP A 201 15.81 11.89 -8.35
CA ASP A 201 14.90 12.26 -7.27
C ASP A 201 14.51 13.73 -7.39
N THR A 202 13.21 14.01 -7.41
CA THR A 202 12.67 15.36 -7.45
C THR A 202 11.93 15.71 -6.16
N PRO A 203 11.67 17.00 -5.86
CA PRO A 203 11.08 17.40 -4.59
C PRO A 203 9.70 16.79 -4.32
N VAL A 204 9.53 16.19 -3.14
CA VAL A 204 8.23 15.77 -2.59
C VAL A 204 7.43 16.97 -2.10
N LEU A 205 8.09 17.93 -1.45
CA LEU A 205 7.47 19.19 -1.01
C LEU A 205 7.57 20.24 -2.11
N GLN A 206 6.44 20.70 -2.58
CA GLN A 206 6.34 21.64 -3.68
C GLN A 206 5.67 22.93 -3.24
N ALA A 207 6.13 24.06 -3.78
CA ALA A 207 5.50 25.36 -3.53
C ALA A 207 4.18 25.52 -4.30
N ILE A 208 4.07 24.87 -5.46
CA ILE A 208 2.89 24.86 -6.34
C ILE A 208 2.64 23.39 -6.73
N PRO A 209 1.47 22.83 -6.46
CA PRO A 209 1.12 21.50 -6.96
C PRO A 209 0.83 21.58 -8.46
N GLY A 210 1.30 20.59 -9.22
CA GLY A 210 1.09 20.57 -10.68
C GLY A 210 1.47 19.24 -11.31
N GLY A 211 1.22 19.09 -12.61
CA GLY A 211 1.51 17.87 -13.36
C GLY A 211 0.38 16.83 -13.35
N ALA A 212 -0.72 17.08 -12.65
CA ALA A 212 -1.92 16.26 -12.67
C ALA A 212 -3.15 17.07 -12.21
N ALA A 213 -4.34 16.58 -12.52
CA ALA A 213 -5.60 17.05 -11.94
C ALA A 213 -5.88 16.22 -10.69
N ALA A 214 -5.62 16.77 -9.50
CA ALA A 214 -5.83 16.08 -8.22
C ALA A 214 -5.75 17.04 -7.04
N ARG A 215 -6.44 16.72 -5.95
CA ARG A 215 -6.41 17.51 -4.70
C ARG A 215 -5.13 17.21 -3.91
N PRO A 216 -4.27 18.21 -3.59
CA PRO A 216 -3.04 17.99 -2.83
C PRO A 216 -3.27 17.89 -1.32
N PHE A 217 -2.35 17.21 -0.60
CA PHE A 217 -2.17 17.40 0.83
C PHE A 217 -1.38 18.69 1.07
N VAL A 218 -1.80 19.49 2.05
CA VAL A 218 -1.16 20.75 2.41
C VAL A 218 -0.41 20.59 3.74
N THR A 219 0.79 21.13 3.81
CA THR A 219 1.59 21.23 5.04
C THR A 219 2.13 22.64 5.21
N HIS A 220 2.83 22.92 6.32
CA HIS A 220 3.35 24.24 6.62
C HIS A 220 4.86 24.18 6.93
N HIS A 221 5.64 25.05 6.29
CA HIS A 221 7.07 25.19 6.56
C HIS A 221 7.30 26.24 7.65
N ASN A 222 7.50 25.81 8.89
CA ASN A 222 7.55 26.69 10.06
C ASN A 222 8.60 27.81 9.97
N ALA A 223 9.80 27.52 9.47
CA ALA A 223 10.89 28.51 9.42
C ALA A 223 10.68 29.60 8.35
N LEU A 224 9.96 29.29 7.28
CA LEU A 224 9.66 30.26 6.21
C LEU A 224 8.26 30.84 6.34
N ASP A 225 7.44 30.29 7.21
CA ASP A 225 6.03 30.67 7.40
C ASP A 225 5.21 30.65 6.10
N ILE A 226 5.37 29.54 5.31
CA ILE A 226 4.69 29.35 4.04
C ILE A 226 3.99 28.00 3.96
N PRO A 227 2.86 27.88 3.23
CA PRO A 227 2.29 26.59 2.89
C PRO A 227 3.20 25.87 1.88
N LEU A 228 3.26 24.54 1.99
CA LEU A 228 3.84 23.64 1.00
C LEU A 228 2.84 22.53 0.73
N TYR A 229 2.99 21.90 -0.43
CA TYR A 229 2.12 20.82 -0.89
C TYR A 229 2.93 19.55 -1.06
N LEU A 230 2.36 18.40 -0.66
CA LEU A 230 2.89 17.11 -1.09
C LEU A 230 2.59 16.94 -2.57
N ARG A 231 3.57 16.49 -3.36
CA ARG A 231 3.44 16.37 -4.82
C ARG A 231 2.29 15.44 -5.22
N ILE A 232 1.51 15.86 -6.20
CA ILE A 232 0.49 15.05 -6.86
C ILE A 232 1.04 14.34 -8.09
N ALA A 233 2.11 14.90 -8.68
CA ALA A 233 2.92 14.38 -9.77
C ALA A 233 4.33 14.99 -9.73
N ASN A 234 5.30 14.38 -10.40
CA ASN A 234 6.67 14.88 -10.53
C ASN A 234 7.02 15.32 -11.96
N GLU A 235 6.07 15.24 -12.89
CA GLU A 235 6.17 15.56 -14.31
C GLU A 235 6.89 16.88 -14.59
N LEU A 236 6.45 18.00 -13.99
CA LEU A 236 7.00 19.32 -14.29
C LEU A 236 8.48 19.46 -13.89
N TYR A 237 8.93 18.73 -12.88
CA TYR A 237 10.34 18.70 -12.49
C TYR A 237 11.18 17.86 -13.44
N LEU A 238 10.67 16.72 -13.91
CA LEU A 238 11.38 15.85 -14.85
C LEU A 238 11.54 16.55 -16.21
N LYS A 239 10.52 17.26 -16.69
CA LYS A 239 10.62 18.12 -17.90
C LYS A 239 11.70 19.20 -17.77
N ARG A 240 11.86 19.82 -16.58
CA ARG A 240 12.94 20.79 -16.33
C ARG A 240 14.34 20.16 -16.45
N LEU A 241 14.48 18.87 -16.10
CA LEU A 241 15.73 18.15 -16.29
C LEU A 241 16.02 17.89 -17.77
N ILE A 242 15.00 17.65 -18.59
CA ILE A 242 15.15 17.59 -20.06
C ILE A 242 15.58 18.97 -20.62
N VAL A 243 14.99 20.08 -20.17
CA VAL A 243 15.48 21.43 -20.48
C VAL A 243 16.93 21.61 -20.07
N GLY A 244 17.34 21.03 -18.93
CA GLY A 244 18.72 21.02 -18.42
C GLY A 244 19.71 20.21 -19.26
N GLY A 245 19.24 19.46 -20.28
CA GLY A 245 20.09 18.75 -21.25
C GLY A 245 20.25 17.24 -20.99
N PHE A 246 19.49 16.64 -20.07
CA PHE A 246 19.44 15.18 -19.97
C PHE A 246 18.62 14.61 -21.14
N GLU A 247 19.11 13.52 -21.76
CA GLU A 247 18.43 12.88 -22.88
C GLU A 247 17.27 11.98 -22.40
N GLY A 248 17.44 11.32 -21.25
CA GLY A 248 16.40 10.51 -20.62
C GLY A 248 16.53 10.51 -19.11
N VAL A 249 15.41 10.75 -18.43
CA VAL A 249 15.33 10.73 -16.96
C VAL A 249 14.10 9.95 -16.50
N TYR A 250 14.22 9.20 -15.42
CA TYR A 250 13.09 8.51 -14.82
C TYR A 250 13.11 8.57 -13.28
N GLU A 251 11.95 8.44 -12.67
CA GLU A 251 11.80 8.43 -11.23
C GLU A 251 10.72 7.44 -10.81
N PHE A 252 11.03 6.59 -9.83
CA PHE A 252 10.01 5.88 -9.06
C PHE A 252 9.53 6.81 -7.96
N SER A 253 8.46 7.51 -8.19
CA SER A 253 7.96 8.52 -7.28
C SER A 253 6.84 8.02 -6.39
N ARG A 254 6.82 8.48 -5.15
CA ARG A 254 5.65 8.44 -4.30
C ARG A 254 4.87 9.72 -4.51
N ASN A 255 3.65 9.61 -5.04
CA ASN A 255 2.74 10.72 -5.24
C ASN A 255 1.58 10.65 -4.24
N PHE A 256 0.98 11.79 -3.92
CA PHE A 256 0.01 11.96 -2.85
C PHE A 256 -1.23 12.68 -3.38
N ARG A 257 -2.41 12.05 -3.28
CA ARG A 257 -3.69 12.65 -3.66
C ARG A 257 -4.65 12.56 -2.50
N ASN A 258 -5.19 13.71 -2.08
CA ASN A 258 -6.10 13.82 -0.94
C ASN A 258 -7.55 13.54 -1.36
N GLU A 259 -7.79 12.32 -1.78
CA GLU A 259 -9.04 11.83 -2.34
C GLU A 259 -9.53 10.60 -1.57
N GLY A 260 -10.62 9.98 -2.05
CA GLY A 260 -11.16 8.77 -1.45
C GLY A 260 -10.23 7.56 -1.52
N MET A 261 -10.47 6.59 -0.66
CA MET A 261 -9.78 5.30 -0.66
C MET A 261 -10.76 4.21 -1.09
N ASP A 262 -10.36 3.43 -2.09
CA ASP A 262 -11.12 2.28 -2.57
C ASP A 262 -10.20 1.11 -2.92
N ARG A 263 -10.67 0.17 -3.73
CA ARG A 263 -9.88 -0.99 -4.16
C ARG A 263 -8.75 -0.66 -5.11
N THR A 264 -8.81 0.46 -5.80
CA THR A 264 -7.87 0.89 -6.86
C THR A 264 -7.13 2.17 -6.50
N HIS A 265 -7.57 2.88 -5.44
CA HIS A 265 -7.00 4.15 -5.01
C HIS A 265 -6.53 4.13 -3.56
N ASN A 266 -5.32 4.64 -3.34
CA ASN A 266 -4.74 4.88 -2.02
C ASN A 266 -4.16 6.31 -2.01
N PRO A 267 -4.28 7.07 -0.91
CA PRO A 267 -3.84 8.47 -0.87
C PRO A 267 -2.36 8.70 -1.18
N GLU A 268 -1.53 7.69 -0.96
CA GLU A 268 -0.15 7.64 -1.44
C GLU A 268 0.06 6.38 -2.28
N PHE A 269 0.68 6.52 -3.44
CA PHE A 269 0.89 5.45 -4.41
C PHE A 269 2.20 5.62 -5.16
N THR A 270 2.67 4.57 -5.80
CA THR A 270 3.92 4.58 -6.55
C THR A 270 3.63 4.70 -8.05
N VAL A 271 4.22 5.73 -8.66
CA VAL A 271 4.25 5.91 -10.11
C VAL A 271 5.70 5.83 -10.59
N LEU A 272 5.90 5.21 -11.73
CA LEU A 272 7.11 5.39 -12.53
C LEU A 272 6.83 6.48 -13.54
N GLU A 273 7.67 7.49 -13.59
CA GLU A 273 7.66 8.51 -14.65
C GLU A 273 8.96 8.44 -15.45
N LEU A 274 8.86 8.48 -16.78
CA LEU A 274 9.98 8.48 -17.70
C LEU A 274 9.78 9.59 -18.75
N TYR A 275 10.80 10.39 -19.01
CA TYR A 275 10.83 11.40 -20.07
C TYR A 275 12.07 11.22 -20.92
N VAL A 276 11.88 11.17 -22.26
CA VAL A 276 12.98 10.94 -23.22
C VAL A 276 12.91 11.96 -24.35
N ALA A 277 13.99 12.72 -24.52
CA ALA A 277 14.15 13.70 -25.58
C ALA A 277 14.23 13.04 -26.96
N TYR A 278 13.80 13.80 -28.00
CA TYR A 278 13.83 13.41 -29.42
C TYR A 278 12.95 12.20 -29.74
N LYS A 279 11.92 11.95 -28.90
CA LYS A 279 10.93 10.88 -29.04
C LYS A 279 9.52 11.44 -29.08
N ASP A 280 8.58 10.66 -29.59
CA ASP A 280 7.15 10.95 -29.62
C ASP A 280 6.31 9.82 -29.02
N TYR A 281 5.00 10.00 -28.93
CA TYR A 281 4.09 9.05 -28.32
C TYR A 281 4.01 7.70 -29.06
N HIS A 282 4.28 7.65 -30.37
CA HIS A 282 4.35 6.39 -31.11
C HIS A 282 5.54 5.53 -30.68
N TRP A 283 6.70 6.17 -30.50
CA TRP A 283 7.88 5.50 -29.95
C TRP A 283 7.63 5.03 -28.52
N MET A 284 6.91 5.85 -27.72
CA MET A 284 6.60 5.51 -26.34
C MET A 284 5.64 4.32 -26.26
N MET A 285 4.64 4.18 -27.16
CA MET A 285 3.80 2.98 -27.25
C MET A 285 4.65 1.72 -27.45
N GLN A 286 5.58 1.73 -28.40
CA GLN A 286 6.45 0.58 -28.67
C GLN A 286 7.38 0.27 -27.48
N THR A 287 7.89 1.30 -26.82
CA THR A 287 8.72 1.15 -25.61
C THR A 287 7.91 0.52 -24.48
N THR A 288 6.67 0.94 -24.28
CA THR A 288 5.76 0.41 -23.28
C THR A 288 5.40 -1.06 -23.55
N GLU A 289 5.08 -1.41 -24.80
CA GLU A 289 4.82 -2.80 -25.22
C GLU A 289 5.98 -3.72 -24.85
N ASN A 290 7.21 -3.33 -25.21
CA ASN A 290 8.40 -4.13 -24.91
C ASN A 290 8.66 -4.23 -23.42
N LEU A 291 8.58 -3.12 -22.70
CA LEU A 291 8.82 -3.07 -21.25
C LEU A 291 7.86 -3.99 -20.48
N LEU A 292 6.55 -3.93 -20.79
CA LEU A 292 5.56 -4.76 -20.10
C LEU A 292 5.69 -6.24 -20.44
N SER A 293 6.04 -6.57 -21.69
CA SER A 293 6.38 -7.93 -22.10
C SER A 293 7.60 -8.46 -21.31
N ASP A 294 8.68 -7.68 -21.19
CA ASP A 294 9.88 -8.04 -20.43
C ASP A 294 9.59 -8.22 -18.94
N ILE A 295 8.76 -7.36 -18.37
CA ILE A 295 8.32 -7.46 -16.97
C ILE A 295 7.52 -8.74 -16.75
N CYS A 296 6.55 -9.05 -17.60
CA CYS A 296 5.75 -10.26 -17.50
C CYS A 296 6.63 -11.51 -17.64
N GLN A 297 7.55 -11.51 -18.62
CA GLN A 297 8.54 -12.59 -18.79
C GLN A 297 9.42 -12.76 -17.55
N ALA A 298 9.85 -11.66 -16.92
CA ALA A 298 10.68 -11.72 -15.71
C ALA A 298 9.90 -12.29 -14.52
N VAL A 299 8.63 -11.95 -14.35
CA VAL A 299 7.79 -12.39 -13.21
C VAL A 299 7.30 -13.83 -13.41
N HIS A 300 6.78 -14.16 -14.60
CA HIS A 300 6.06 -15.40 -14.88
C HIS A 300 6.82 -16.40 -15.76
N GLY A 301 7.92 -15.99 -16.40
CA GLY A 301 8.61 -16.81 -17.39
C GLY A 301 7.93 -16.89 -18.76
N GLY A 302 6.96 -16.01 -19.02
CA GLY A 302 6.20 -15.89 -20.27
C GLY A 302 5.50 -14.54 -20.35
N THR A 303 4.76 -14.28 -21.44
CA THR A 303 4.05 -13.01 -21.67
C THR A 303 2.64 -12.96 -21.09
N LYS A 304 2.18 -14.03 -20.44
CA LYS A 304 0.80 -14.17 -19.97
C LYS A 304 0.71 -14.14 -18.46
N ALA A 305 -0.27 -13.40 -17.96
CA ALA A 305 -0.65 -13.37 -16.55
C ALA A 305 -2.13 -13.71 -16.40
N ASN A 306 -2.51 -14.25 -15.23
CA ASN A 306 -3.92 -14.50 -14.91
C ASN A 306 -4.43 -13.45 -13.92
N LEU A 307 -5.56 -12.83 -14.24
CA LEU A 307 -6.25 -11.90 -13.36
C LEU A 307 -7.70 -12.34 -13.21
N ASN A 308 -8.07 -12.85 -12.04
CA ASN A 308 -9.42 -13.36 -11.73
C ASN A 308 -9.98 -14.38 -12.73
N GLY A 309 -9.12 -15.28 -13.20
CA GLY A 309 -9.50 -16.29 -14.20
C GLY A 309 -9.45 -15.80 -15.65
N THR A 310 -9.16 -14.53 -15.88
CA THR A 310 -8.95 -13.96 -17.21
C THR A 310 -7.47 -13.95 -17.55
N GLU A 311 -7.09 -14.57 -18.66
CA GLU A 311 -5.72 -14.52 -19.18
C GLU A 311 -5.49 -13.18 -19.88
N ILE A 312 -4.49 -12.44 -19.42
CA ILE A 312 -3.99 -11.19 -20.01
C ILE A 312 -2.68 -11.51 -20.73
N ASP A 313 -2.59 -11.21 -22.02
CA ASP A 313 -1.39 -11.42 -22.82
C ASP A 313 -0.65 -10.09 -23.06
N PHE A 314 0.55 -9.98 -22.50
CA PHE A 314 1.44 -8.83 -22.64
C PHE A 314 2.36 -8.93 -23.88
N ALA A 315 2.12 -9.87 -24.79
CA ALA A 315 2.87 -9.94 -26.03
C ALA A 315 2.49 -8.80 -26.99
N PRO A 316 3.46 -8.02 -27.52
CA PRO A 316 3.19 -7.02 -28.54
C PRO A 316 2.78 -7.64 -29.88
N PRO A 317 2.06 -6.92 -30.79
CA PRO A 317 1.61 -5.53 -30.61
C PRO A 317 0.25 -5.43 -29.88
N TYR A 318 0.04 -4.36 -29.13
CA TYR A 318 -1.25 -4.08 -28.50
C TYR A 318 -2.22 -3.40 -29.48
N ARG A 319 -3.54 -3.60 -29.23
CA ARG A 319 -4.59 -2.89 -29.96
C ARG A 319 -4.47 -1.37 -29.76
N ARG A 320 -4.73 -0.59 -30.81
CA ARG A 320 -4.74 0.88 -30.81
C ARG A 320 -6.10 1.36 -31.27
N VAL A 321 -6.73 2.23 -30.48
CA VAL A 321 -8.07 2.78 -30.74
C VAL A 321 -8.05 4.25 -30.39
N THR A 322 -8.62 5.12 -31.22
CA THR A 322 -8.75 6.53 -30.85
C THR A 322 -9.85 6.72 -29.80
N MET A 323 -9.76 7.73 -28.95
CA MET A 323 -10.81 8.07 -27.98
C MET A 323 -12.16 8.25 -28.69
N ARG A 324 -12.19 8.92 -29.83
CA ARG A 324 -13.39 9.09 -30.65
C ARG A 324 -13.98 7.76 -31.09
N ASP A 325 -13.16 6.88 -31.67
CA ASP A 325 -13.64 5.59 -32.16
C ASP A 325 -14.12 4.68 -31.03
N ALA A 326 -13.44 4.72 -29.87
CA ALA A 326 -13.85 4.01 -28.67
C ALA A 326 -15.25 4.42 -28.20
N ILE A 327 -15.49 5.72 -28.08
CA ILE A 327 -16.81 6.24 -27.67
C ILE A 327 -17.86 5.93 -28.73
N LEU A 328 -17.55 6.14 -30.01
CA LEU A 328 -18.46 5.83 -31.12
C LEU A 328 -18.84 4.35 -31.16
N GLU A 329 -17.88 3.44 -30.98
CA GLU A 329 -18.09 1.98 -30.99
C GLU A 329 -19.07 1.53 -29.89
N HIS A 330 -18.92 2.07 -28.67
CA HIS A 330 -19.66 1.57 -27.52
C HIS A 330 -20.93 2.37 -27.16
N THR A 331 -21.01 3.62 -27.58
CA THR A 331 -22.15 4.50 -27.25
C THR A 331 -22.97 4.95 -28.46
N GLY A 332 -22.41 4.87 -29.67
CA GLY A 332 -22.97 5.45 -30.86
C GLY A 332 -22.83 6.99 -30.94
N VAL A 333 -22.15 7.61 -29.99
CA VAL A 333 -21.93 9.07 -29.93
C VAL A 333 -20.62 9.40 -30.66
N ASP A 334 -20.71 10.20 -31.74
CA ASP A 334 -19.53 10.82 -32.34
C ASP A 334 -19.24 12.15 -31.62
N ILE A 335 -18.08 12.23 -30.96
CA ILE A 335 -17.68 13.42 -30.17
C ILE A 335 -17.11 14.56 -31.05
N ASP A 336 -16.77 14.24 -32.32
CA ASP A 336 -16.09 15.20 -33.19
C ASP A 336 -16.98 16.41 -33.51
N GLY A 337 -16.43 17.60 -33.35
CA GLY A 337 -17.11 18.86 -33.63
C GLY A 337 -18.28 19.23 -32.69
N LYS A 338 -18.61 18.40 -31.67
CA LYS A 338 -19.70 18.70 -30.74
C LYS A 338 -19.36 19.81 -29.76
N SER A 339 -20.36 20.63 -29.49
CA SER A 339 -20.34 21.63 -28.41
C SER A 339 -20.54 20.96 -27.04
N GLU A 340 -20.21 21.68 -25.97
CA GLU A 340 -20.45 21.24 -24.58
C GLU A 340 -21.92 20.87 -24.34
N ALA A 341 -22.86 21.66 -24.84
CA ALA A 341 -24.30 21.40 -24.70
C ALA A 341 -24.74 20.10 -25.42
N GLU A 342 -24.19 19.82 -26.62
CA GLU A 342 -24.49 18.59 -27.36
C GLU A 342 -23.87 17.36 -26.68
N LEU A 343 -22.70 17.48 -26.08
CA LEU A 343 -22.07 16.39 -25.31
C LEU A 343 -22.85 16.12 -24.02
N ARG A 344 -23.30 17.16 -23.32
CA ARG A 344 -24.14 17.03 -22.13
C ARG A 344 -25.43 16.28 -22.45
N ALA A 345 -26.12 16.68 -23.52
CA ALA A 345 -27.31 15.97 -24.00
C ALA A 345 -27.01 14.51 -24.39
N ALA A 346 -25.85 14.24 -24.96
CA ALA A 346 -25.43 12.88 -25.30
C ALA A 346 -25.15 12.03 -24.05
N CYS A 347 -24.51 12.59 -23.00
CA CYS A 347 -24.31 11.96 -21.70
C CYS A 347 -25.64 11.55 -21.07
N GLU A 348 -26.60 12.49 -20.99
CA GLU A 348 -27.95 12.25 -20.48
C GLU A 348 -28.69 11.16 -21.26
N GLN A 349 -28.56 11.16 -22.59
CA GLN A 349 -29.18 10.16 -23.46
C GLN A 349 -28.69 8.75 -23.18
N VAL A 350 -27.41 8.58 -22.82
CA VAL A 350 -26.83 7.27 -22.46
C VAL A 350 -26.89 6.98 -20.95
N GLY A 351 -27.59 7.83 -20.18
CA GLY A 351 -27.85 7.63 -18.75
C GLY A 351 -26.68 7.99 -17.84
N ILE A 352 -25.88 8.99 -18.22
CA ILE A 352 -24.82 9.58 -17.39
C ILE A 352 -25.37 10.88 -16.78
N GLU A 353 -25.27 11.01 -15.45
CA GLU A 353 -25.65 12.24 -14.74
C GLU A 353 -24.58 13.31 -15.00
N THR A 354 -25.03 14.53 -15.28
CA THR A 354 -24.15 15.67 -15.54
C THR A 354 -24.54 16.87 -14.70
N ASP A 355 -23.57 17.72 -14.37
CA ASP A 355 -23.78 18.99 -13.68
C ASP A 355 -23.19 20.18 -14.46
N ASP A 356 -23.51 21.41 -14.08
CA ASP A 356 -23.10 22.63 -14.78
C ASP A 356 -21.60 22.94 -14.66
N SER A 357 -20.87 22.30 -13.74
CA SER A 357 -19.44 22.48 -13.57
C SER A 357 -18.63 21.68 -14.62
N MET A 358 -19.21 20.62 -15.19
CA MET A 358 -18.56 19.76 -16.17
C MET A 358 -18.37 20.48 -17.52
N GLY A 359 -17.14 20.81 -17.84
CA GLY A 359 -16.75 21.28 -19.16
C GLY A 359 -16.69 20.17 -20.21
N LYS A 360 -16.44 20.55 -21.48
CA LYS A 360 -16.39 19.61 -22.61
C LYS A 360 -15.48 18.41 -22.38
N GLY A 361 -14.26 18.63 -21.86
CA GLY A 361 -13.33 17.55 -21.55
C GLY A 361 -13.87 16.55 -20.54
N LYS A 362 -14.45 17.02 -19.43
CA LYS A 362 -15.03 16.17 -18.39
C LYS A 362 -16.22 15.35 -18.91
N LEU A 363 -17.07 15.93 -19.74
CA LEU A 363 -18.20 15.19 -20.34
C LEU A 363 -17.73 14.05 -21.26
N ILE A 364 -16.62 14.23 -21.99
CA ILE A 364 -16.04 13.17 -22.82
C ILE A 364 -15.40 12.09 -21.94
N ASP A 365 -14.74 12.49 -20.85
CA ASP A 365 -14.15 11.61 -19.87
C ASP A 365 -15.21 10.70 -19.21
N GLU A 366 -16.31 11.26 -18.79
CA GLU A 366 -17.45 10.51 -18.23
C GLU A 366 -18.07 9.53 -19.26
N LEU A 367 -18.20 9.95 -20.54
CA LEU A 367 -18.66 9.06 -21.61
C LEU A 367 -17.74 7.85 -21.76
N PHE A 368 -16.43 8.06 -21.76
CA PHE A 368 -15.46 6.99 -21.89
C PHE A 368 -15.41 6.11 -20.64
N GLY A 369 -15.26 6.69 -19.45
CA GLY A 369 -15.16 5.98 -18.18
C GLY A 369 -16.36 5.08 -17.92
N GLU A 370 -17.57 5.65 -17.99
CA GLU A 370 -18.79 4.92 -17.67
C GLU A 370 -19.20 3.87 -18.72
N LYS A 371 -18.90 4.11 -20.00
CA LYS A 371 -19.45 3.29 -21.09
C LYS A 371 -18.42 2.48 -21.89
N CYS A 372 -17.12 2.84 -21.82
CA CYS A 372 -16.14 2.24 -22.72
C CYS A 372 -15.04 1.45 -22.01
N GLU A 373 -14.51 1.95 -20.87
CA GLU A 373 -13.33 1.39 -20.21
C GLU A 373 -13.39 -0.10 -19.94
N HIS A 374 -14.51 -0.59 -19.43
CA HIS A 374 -14.71 -1.99 -19.03
C HIS A 374 -14.66 -2.98 -20.21
N HIS A 375 -14.73 -2.52 -21.45
CA HIS A 375 -14.60 -3.36 -22.66
C HIS A 375 -13.13 -3.69 -23.00
N TYR A 376 -12.16 -2.94 -22.48
CA TYR A 376 -10.74 -3.11 -22.81
C TYR A 376 -10.05 -4.06 -21.82
N VAL A 377 -10.31 -5.37 -22.00
CA VAL A 377 -9.73 -6.43 -21.14
C VAL A 377 -8.27 -6.69 -21.49
N GLN A 378 -7.95 -6.87 -22.78
CA GLN A 378 -6.57 -7.04 -23.23
C GLN A 378 -5.86 -5.70 -23.37
N PRO A 379 -4.52 -5.65 -23.23
CA PRO A 379 -3.76 -4.40 -23.35
C PRO A 379 -4.13 -3.63 -24.62
N THR A 380 -4.66 -2.43 -24.46
CA THR A 380 -5.16 -1.59 -25.54
C THR A 380 -4.76 -0.14 -25.28
N PHE A 381 -4.13 0.49 -26.27
CA PHE A 381 -3.89 1.92 -26.24
C PHE A 381 -5.14 2.67 -26.72
N ILE A 382 -5.70 3.51 -25.85
CA ILE A 382 -6.67 4.53 -26.20
C ILE A 382 -5.88 5.80 -26.50
N MET A 383 -6.02 6.34 -27.69
CA MET A 383 -5.14 7.39 -28.18
C MET A 383 -5.92 8.58 -28.76
N ASP A 384 -5.22 9.68 -29.02
CA ASP A 384 -5.75 10.88 -29.65
C ASP A 384 -6.89 11.51 -28.81
N TYR A 385 -6.53 11.91 -27.58
CA TYR A 385 -7.43 12.57 -26.65
C TYR A 385 -7.75 14.00 -27.10
N PRO A 386 -8.99 14.49 -26.90
CA PRO A 386 -9.33 15.89 -27.16
C PRO A 386 -8.41 16.86 -26.40
N VAL A 387 -8.17 17.99 -27.03
CA VAL A 387 -7.28 19.05 -26.51
C VAL A 387 -7.72 19.52 -25.11
N GLU A 388 -9.01 19.59 -24.86
CA GLU A 388 -9.59 20.06 -23.60
C GLU A 388 -9.26 19.14 -22.41
N MET A 389 -8.90 17.87 -22.68
CA MET A 389 -8.56 16.87 -21.65
C MET A 389 -7.05 16.80 -21.35
N SER A 390 -6.22 17.54 -22.09
CA SER A 390 -4.78 17.27 -22.13
C SER A 390 -3.93 18.54 -22.06
N PRO A 391 -3.88 19.23 -20.90
CA PRO A 391 -3.26 20.56 -20.79
C PRO A 391 -1.73 20.57 -20.95
N LEU A 392 -1.04 19.43 -20.82
CA LEU A 392 0.42 19.32 -20.88
C LEU A 392 0.92 18.61 -22.15
N THR A 393 -0.01 18.30 -23.08
CA THR A 393 0.24 17.45 -24.24
C THR A 393 0.32 18.27 -25.53
N LYS A 394 1.22 17.87 -26.43
CA LYS A 394 1.35 18.45 -27.77
C LYS A 394 0.09 18.22 -28.60
N VAL A 395 -0.34 19.24 -29.34
CA VAL A 395 -1.41 19.13 -30.34
C VAL A 395 -1.04 18.07 -31.37
N HIS A 396 -2.02 17.25 -31.75
CA HIS A 396 -1.84 16.21 -32.76
C HIS A 396 -1.43 16.80 -34.11
N ARG A 397 -0.39 16.22 -34.74
CA ARG A 397 0.26 16.76 -35.95
C ARG A 397 -0.67 16.90 -37.14
N ASP A 398 -1.72 16.08 -37.25
CA ASP A 398 -2.64 16.03 -38.39
C ASP A 398 -4.03 16.61 -38.07
N ASN A 399 -4.42 16.70 -36.79
CA ASN A 399 -5.73 17.21 -36.41
C ASN A 399 -5.65 18.03 -35.08
N PRO A 400 -5.73 19.38 -35.17
CA PRO A 400 -5.56 20.24 -33.99
C PRO A 400 -6.66 20.17 -32.94
N ALA A 401 -7.75 19.42 -33.17
CA ALA A 401 -8.78 19.17 -32.16
C ALA A 401 -8.37 18.12 -31.14
N TYR A 402 -7.31 17.37 -31.41
CA TYR A 402 -6.80 16.28 -30.60
C TYR A 402 -5.34 16.52 -30.18
N THR A 403 -4.85 15.65 -29.30
CA THR A 403 -3.47 15.66 -28.79
C THR A 403 -2.79 14.33 -29.05
N GLU A 404 -1.46 14.33 -29.14
CA GLU A 404 -0.63 13.12 -29.23
C GLU A 404 -0.50 12.46 -27.84
N ARG A 405 -1.58 11.87 -27.35
CA ARG A 405 -1.69 11.20 -26.03
C ARG A 405 -2.24 9.80 -26.21
N PHE A 406 -1.79 8.91 -25.35
CA PHE A 406 -2.47 7.63 -25.13
C PHE A 406 -2.57 7.28 -23.66
N GLU A 407 -3.58 6.50 -23.32
CA GLU A 407 -3.66 5.74 -22.09
C GLU A 407 -3.63 4.24 -22.42
N LEU A 408 -2.93 3.47 -21.59
CA LEU A 408 -2.92 2.01 -21.70
C LEU A 408 -3.98 1.43 -20.78
N MET A 409 -5.01 0.86 -21.38
CA MET A 409 -6.08 0.16 -20.67
C MET A 409 -5.78 -1.34 -20.60
N ILE A 410 -5.90 -1.93 -19.41
CA ILE A 410 -5.80 -3.37 -19.17
C ILE A 410 -6.87 -3.75 -18.15
N ASN A 411 -7.72 -4.72 -18.49
CA ASN A 411 -8.81 -5.19 -17.64
C ASN A 411 -9.72 -4.05 -17.14
N GLY A 412 -10.07 -3.11 -18.05
CA GLY A 412 -10.90 -1.96 -17.74
C GLY A 412 -10.26 -0.96 -16.77
N THR A 413 -8.95 -0.89 -16.71
CA THR A 413 -8.23 0.00 -15.79
C THR A 413 -7.06 0.66 -16.52
N GLU A 414 -6.91 1.97 -16.35
CA GLU A 414 -5.73 2.71 -16.79
C GLU A 414 -4.49 2.25 -16.01
N VAL A 415 -3.45 1.81 -16.75
CA VAL A 415 -2.16 1.37 -16.19
C VAL A 415 -1.06 2.38 -16.47
N ALA A 416 -1.13 3.06 -17.63
CA ALA A 416 -0.15 4.05 -18.04
C ALA A 416 -0.81 5.17 -18.84
N ASN A 417 -0.24 6.37 -18.73
CA ASN A 417 -0.62 7.56 -19.49
C ASN A 417 0.64 8.21 -20.07
N ALA A 418 0.64 8.50 -21.36
CA ALA A 418 1.81 9.01 -22.06
C ALA A 418 1.44 9.92 -23.22
N TYR A 419 2.36 10.80 -23.57
CA TYR A 419 2.15 11.72 -24.68
C TYR A 419 3.46 12.29 -25.26
N SER A 420 3.34 12.92 -26.45
CA SER A 420 4.33 13.88 -26.91
C SER A 420 4.16 15.17 -26.11
N GLU A 421 5.24 15.64 -25.49
CA GLU A 421 5.20 16.76 -24.55
C GLU A 421 4.94 18.10 -25.22
N LEU A 422 4.06 18.90 -24.62
CA LEU A 422 3.91 20.30 -25.03
C LEU A 422 5.17 21.06 -24.63
N ASN A 423 5.88 21.59 -25.63
CA ASN A 423 7.15 22.29 -25.48
C ASN A 423 7.13 23.72 -25.99
N ASP A 424 5.96 24.25 -26.38
CA ASP A 424 5.72 25.63 -26.74
C ASP A 424 5.29 26.41 -25.49
N PRO A 425 6.09 27.39 -25.00
CA PRO A 425 5.78 28.10 -23.75
C PRO A 425 4.52 28.98 -23.87
N ASP A 426 4.19 29.50 -25.04
CA ASP A 426 3.02 30.34 -25.24
C ASP A 426 1.73 29.50 -25.25
N ASP A 427 1.74 28.37 -25.95
CA ASP A 427 0.62 27.39 -25.92
C ASP A 427 0.45 26.83 -24.48
N GLN A 428 1.55 26.47 -23.81
CA GLN A 428 1.47 25.98 -22.42
C GLN A 428 0.87 27.00 -21.47
N ARG A 429 1.22 28.28 -21.61
CA ARG A 429 0.62 29.36 -20.82
C ARG A 429 -0.89 29.43 -21.06
N GLN A 430 -1.31 29.40 -22.32
CA GLN A 430 -2.73 29.45 -22.68
C GLN A 430 -3.50 28.27 -22.08
N ARG A 431 -2.90 27.05 -22.12
CA ARG A 431 -3.53 25.87 -21.50
C ARG A 431 -3.72 26.02 -20.00
N PHE A 432 -2.73 26.55 -19.29
CA PHE A 432 -2.86 26.82 -17.84
C PHE A 432 -3.91 27.89 -17.55
N GLU A 433 -4.00 28.94 -18.37
CA GLU A 433 -5.04 29.97 -18.24
C GLU A 433 -6.46 29.41 -18.47
N ASP A 434 -6.59 28.46 -19.40
CA ASP A 434 -7.86 27.78 -19.65
C ASP A 434 -8.24 26.83 -18.47
N GLN A 435 -7.27 26.17 -17.85
CA GLN A 435 -7.49 25.40 -16.61
C GLN A 435 -7.95 26.28 -15.44
N LEU A 436 -7.38 27.47 -15.26
CA LEU A 436 -7.84 28.41 -14.22
C LEU A 436 -9.32 28.80 -14.39
N LYS A 437 -9.79 28.97 -15.63
CA LYS A 437 -11.21 29.25 -15.90
C LYS A 437 -12.13 28.11 -15.47
N LEU A 438 -11.66 26.86 -15.53
CA LEU A 438 -12.39 25.69 -15.00
C LEU A 438 -12.42 25.71 -13.47
N SER A 439 -11.31 26.04 -12.82
CA SER A 439 -11.25 26.23 -11.37
C SER A 439 -12.23 27.30 -10.87
N GLU A 440 -12.36 28.43 -11.59
CA GLU A 440 -13.33 29.49 -11.27
C GLU A 440 -14.79 29.02 -11.39
N ARG A 441 -15.06 27.95 -12.14
CA ARG A 441 -16.38 27.30 -12.23
C ARG A 441 -16.64 26.27 -11.13
N GLY A 442 -15.63 26.01 -10.27
CA GLY A 442 -15.75 25.09 -9.15
C GLY A 442 -15.05 23.73 -9.36
N ASP A 443 -14.21 23.61 -10.38
CA ASP A 443 -13.35 22.43 -10.55
C ASP A 443 -12.14 22.51 -9.61
N ASP A 444 -12.21 21.79 -8.49
CA ASP A 444 -11.17 21.75 -7.46
C ASP A 444 -9.91 20.99 -7.90
N GLU A 445 -9.94 20.31 -9.04
CA GLU A 445 -8.84 19.50 -9.58
C GLU A 445 -8.06 20.24 -10.67
N ALA A 446 -8.52 21.41 -11.11
CA ALA A 446 -7.87 22.19 -12.15
C ALA A 446 -6.45 22.63 -11.75
N MET A 447 -5.53 22.61 -12.72
CA MET A 447 -4.11 22.90 -12.50
C MET A 447 -3.85 24.39 -12.22
N PHE A 448 -2.86 24.65 -11.35
CA PHE A 448 -2.32 25.99 -11.11
C PHE A 448 -1.26 26.37 -12.14
N ILE A 449 -1.07 27.67 -12.37
CA ILE A 449 0.01 28.16 -13.22
C ILE A 449 1.35 28.04 -12.50
N ASP A 450 2.25 27.20 -12.98
CA ASP A 450 3.65 27.15 -12.56
C ASP A 450 4.51 28.08 -13.44
N GLN A 451 4.75 29.30 -12.95
CA GLN A 451 5.55 30.32 -13.66
C GLN A 451 7.02 29.90 -13.82
N ASP A 452 7.55 29.08 -12.93
CA ASP A 452 8.92 28.60 -13.03
C ASP A 452 9.04 27.52 -14.12
N PHE A 453 8.03 26.67 -14.27
CA PHE A 453 7.97 25.72 -15.37
C PHE A 453 7.84 26.44 -16.74
N LEU A 454 6.97 27.44 -16.84
CA LEU A 454 6.86 28.25 -18.07
C LEU A 454 8.20 28.91 -18.43
N ARG A 455 8.86 29.52 -17.44
CA ARG A 455 10.20 30.09 -17.64
C ARG A 455 11.22 29.04 -18.08
N ALA A 456 11.14 27.81 -17.57
CA ALA A 456 12.01 26.73 -18.02
C ALA A 456 11.77 26.38 -19.49
N LEU A 457 10.52 26.30 -19.93
CA LEU A 457 10.19 26.09 -21.36
C LEU A 457 10.71 27.20 -22.25
N GLU A 458 10.75 28.45 -21.78
CA GLU A 458 11.32 29.59 -22.53
C GLU A 458 12.84 29.43 -22.81
N TYR A 459 13.56 28.61 -22.01
CA TYR A 459 14.95 28.24 -22.32
C TYR A 459 15.06 27.15 -23.40
N GLY A 460 13.94 26.53 -23.76
CA GLY A 460 13.83 25.52 -24.81
C GLY A 460 13.83 24.10 -24.30
N MET A 461 12.76 23.37 -24.55
CA MET A 461 12.66 21.94 -24.37
C MET A 461 12.63 21.25 -25.73
N PRO A 462 13.51 20.28 -26.03
CA PRO A 462 13.46 19.54 -27.30
C PRO A 462 12.14 18.74 -27.39
N PRO A 463 11.76 18.25 -28.61
CA PRO A 463 10.70 17.27 -28.73
C PRO A 463 10.95 16.11 -27.75
N THR A 464 9.97 15.81 -26.92
CA THR A 464 10.12 14.86 -25.79
C THR A 464 8.86 14.02 -25.70
N SER A 465 8.98 12.76 -25.33
CA SER A 465 7.84 11.94 -24.93
C SER A 465 7.99 11.52 -23.48
N GLY A 466 6.90 11.64 -22.71
CA GLY A 466 6.80 11.21 -21.32
C GLY A 466 5.75 10.14 -21.12
N ILE A 467 5.92 9.33 -20.07
CA ILE A 467 4.98 8.31 -19.63
C ILE A 467 4.97 8.23 -18.11
N GLY A 468 3.76 8.14 -17.54
CA GLY A 468 3.52 7.72 -16.18
C GLY A 468 2.95 6.29 -16.16
N ILE A 469 3.54 5.39 -15.36
CA ILE A 469 3.07 4.01 -15.17
C ILE A 469 2.72 3.79 -13.71
N GLY A 470 1.47 3.45 -13.43
CA GLY A 470 1.01 3.11 -12.08
C GLY A 470 1.58 1.76 -11.62
N ILE A 471 2.68 1.78 -10.85
CA ILE A 471 3.37 0.56 -10.40
C ILE A 471 2.46 -0.32 -9.55
N ASP A 472 1.66 0.27 -8.68
CA ASP A 472 0.76 -0.50 -7.82
C ASP A 472 -0.30 -1.24 -8.66
N ARG A 473 -0.92 -0.58 -9.63
CA ARG A 473 -1.88 -1.19 -10.57
C ARG A 473 -1.24 -2.28 -11.43
N LEU A 474 -0.05 -2.04 -11.97
CA LEU A 474 0.69 -3.04 -12.74
C LEU A 474 1.00 -4.29 -11.91
N VAL A 475 1.44 -4.12 -10.67
CA VAL A 475 1.71 -5.25 -9.75
C VAL A 475 0.43 -5.99 -9.40
N MET A 476 -0.70 -5.30 -9.18
CA MET A 476 -2.00 -5.97 -8.97
C MET A 476 -2.33 -6.93 -10.13
N MET A 477 -2.17 -6.47 -11.35
CA MET A 477 -2.47 -7.27 -12.56
C MET A 477 -1.55 -8.48 -12.67
N LEU A 478 -0.25 -8.29 -12.46
CA LEU A 478 0.74 -9.35 -12.56
C LEU A 478 0.68 -10.36 -11.40
N THR A 479 0.08 -10.01 -10.27
CA THR A 479 0.04 -10.88 -9.07
C THR A 479 -1.37 -11.35 -8.71
N ASN A 480 -2.33 -11.19 -9.63
CA ASN A 480 -3.72 -11.59 -9.44
C ASN A 480 -4.36 -10.95 -8.19
N GLN A 481 -4.07 -9.68 -7.93
CA GLN A 481 -4.64 -8.95 -6.81
C GLN A 481 -5.75 -8.01 -7.28
N THR A 482 -6.87 -7.96 -6.55
CA THR A 482 -8.04 -7.14 -6.88
C THR A 482 -8.15 -5.87 -6.06
N SER A 483 -7.19 -5.66 -5.16
CA SER A 483 -7.13 -4.47 -4.31
C SER A 483 -5.69 -3.95 -4.21
N ILE A 484 -5.54 -2.63 -4.32
CA ILE A 484 -4.26 -1.93 -4.14
C ILE A 484 -3.66 -2.19 -2.75
N GLN A 485 -4.49 -2.45 -1.74
CA GLN A 485 -4.06 -2.77 -0.38
C GLN A 485 -3.29 -4.09 -0.30
N GLU A 486 -3.52 -5.02 -1.23
CA GLU A 486 -2.78 -6.29 -1.29
C GLU A 486 -1.34 -6.12 -1.79
N VAL A 487 -1.06 -5.09 -2.57
CA VAL A 487 0.27 -4.80 -3.14
C VAL A 487 1.04 -3.70 -2.39
N LEU A 488 0.47 -3.16 -1.32
CA LEU A 488 1.10 -2.23 -0.40
C LEU A 488 1.43 -2.92 0.92
N PHE A 489 2.65 -2.74 1.43
CA PHE A 489 3.01 -3.32 2.74
C PHE A 489 2.13 -2.79 3.86
N PHE A 490 1.95 -1.47 3.90
CA PHE A 490 1.18 -0.77 4.92
C PHE A 490 0.27 0.25 4.23
N PRO A 491 -0.91 -0.20 3.72
CA PRO A 491 -1.87 0.73 3.12
C PRO A 491 -2.43 1.68 4.18
N GLN A 492 -2.90 2.84 3.74
CA GLN A 492 -3.61 3.76 4.63
C GLN A 492 -4.89 3.09 5.14
N MET A 493 -5.09 3.18 6.46
CA MET A 493 -6.24 2.60 7.16
C MET A 493 -6.81 3.65 8.11
N ARG A 494 -8.09 3.57 8.39
CA ARG A 494 -8.64 4.36 9.49
C ARG A 494 -7.89 4.00 10.77
N PRO A 495 -7.52 4.97 11.63
CA PRO A 495 -6.85 4.67 12.90
C PRO A 495 -7.64 3.64 13.71
N GLU A 496 -6.94 2.66 14.30
CA GLU A 496 -7.57 1.82 15.31
C GLU A 496 -7.94 2.70 16.51
N VAL A 497 -9.17 2.63 16.91
CA VAL A 497 -9.57 3.16 18.21
C VAL A 497 -9.11 2.13 19.24
N PHE A 498 -7.86 2.28 19.70
CA PHE A 498 -7.43 1.52 20.86
C PHE A 498 -8.28 1.98 22.04
N ASP A 499 -8.99 1.07 22.65
CA ASP A 499 -9.60 1.31 23.96
C ASP A 499 -8.44 1.62 24.94
N GLN A 500 -8.13 2.90 25.08
CA GLN A 500 -7.11 3.38 26.01
C GLN A 500 -7.58 3.25 27.46
N GLY A 501 -8.74 2.62 27.67
CA GLY A 501 -9.48 2.68 28.90
C GLY A 501 -10.10 4.06 29.11
N PRO A 502 -10.77 4.28 30.25
CA PRO A 502 -11.34 5.59 30.55
C PRO A 502 -10.22 6.64 30.68
N ASP A 503 -10.42 7.76 30.02
CA ASP A 503 -9.55 8.93 30.16
C ASP A 503 -9.99 9.80 31.36
N GLU A 504 -9.77 9.26 32.55
CA GLU A 504 -10.11 9.93 33.80
C GLU A 504 -9.39 11.27 33.96
N LYS A 505 -8.13 11.36 33.46
CA LYS A 505 -7.35 12.60 33.52
C LYS A 505 -7.90 13.67 32.58
N GLY A 506 -8.33 13.29 31.37
CA GLY A 506 -8.99 14.19 30.44
C GLY A 506 -10.32 14.70 30.99
N LEU A 507 -11.12 13.85 31.62
CA LEU A 507 -12.34 14.26 32.30
C LEU A 507 -12.05 15.23 33.47
N GLN A 508 -11.04 14.97 34.29
CA GLN A 508 -10.65 15.85 35.38
C GLN A 508 -10.11 17.21 34.87
N ALA A 509 -9.43 17.23 33.73
CA ALA A 509 -8.98 18.46 33.08
C ALA A 509 -10.12 19.37 32.64
N LEU A 510 -11.31 18.81 32.36
CA LEU A 510 -12.55 19.56 32.12
C LEU A 510 -13.19 20.11 33.41
N GLY A 511 -12.61 19.84 34.57
CA GLY A 511 -13.16 20.24 35.87
C GLY A 511 -14.10 19.22 36.50
N VAL A 512 -14.21 18.00 35.95
CA VAL A 512 -14.98 16.92 36.58
C VAL A 512 -14.33 16.53 37.91
N PRO A 513 -15.05 16.61 39.03
CA PRO A 513 -14.50 16.22 40.33
C PRO A 513 -14.06 14.75 40.35
N GLU A 514 -12.97 14.46 41.07
CA GLU A 514 -12.45 13.09 41.22
C GLU A 514 -13.53 12.11 41.72
N ALA A 515 -14.40 12.57 42.61
CA ALA A 515 -15.54 11.77 43.11
C ALA A 515 -16.57 11.40 42.04
N TRP A 516 -16.70 12.18 40.96
CA TRP A 516 -17.64 11.92 39.87
C TRP A 516 -17.00 11.19 38.70
N THR A 517 -15.68 11.24 38.52
CA THR A 517 -14.99 10.65 37.38
C THR A 517 -15.30 9.15 37.19
N PRO A 518 -15.17 8.25 38.23
CA PRO A 518 -15.51 6.84 38.06
C PRO A 518 -16.97 6.59 37.70
N HIS A 519 -17.87 7.50 38.11
CA HIS A 519 -19.29 7.36 37.88
C HIS A 519 -19.71 7.85 36.50
N LEU A 520 -19.02 8.84 35.94
CA LEU A 520 -19.13 9.22 34.54
C LEU A 520 -18.69 8.04 33.65
N VAL A 521 -17.54 7.46 33.92
CA VAL A 521 -17.05 6.25 33.26
C VAL A 521 -18.08 5.11 33.33
N GLY A 522 -18.59 4.83 34.53
CA GLY A 522 -19.63 3.78 34.73
C GLY A 522 -20.97 4.08 34.06
N ALA A 523 -21.25 5.35 33.74
CA ALA A 523 -22.45 5.76 32.99
C ALA A 523 -22.23 5.82 31.46
N GLY A 524 -21.02 5.42 30.98
CA GLY A 524 -20.68 5.38 29.56
C GLY A 524 -20.05 6.68 29.02
N PHE A 525 -19.64 7.59 29.89
CA PHE A 525 -18.89 8.81 29.54
C PHE A 525 -17.44 8.66 30.01
N ASP A 526 -16.69 7.85 29.29
CA ASP A 526 -15.36 7.40 29.71
C ASP A 526 -14.21 8.33 29.27
N ARG A 527 -14.52 9.37 28.49
CA ARG A 527 -13.56 10.35 27.98
C ARG A 527 -14.22 11.68 27.64
N PRO A 528 -13.45 12.78 27.47
CA PRO A 528 -13.97 14.09 27.09
C PRO A 528 -14.86 14.08 25.83
N GLU A 529 -14.51 13.30 24.81
CA GLU A 529 -15.24 13.19 23.55
C GLU A 529 -16.66 12.63 23.73
N ALA A 530 -16.86 11.75 24.73
CA ALA A 530 -18.18 11.19 25.04
C ALA A 530 -19.19 12.23 25.56
N LEU A 531 -18.72 13.42 25.92
CA LEU A 531 -19.55 14.54 26.36
C LEU A 531 -19.94 15.49 25.21
N GLU A 532 -19.48 15.23 23.98
CA GLU A 532 -19.79 16.07 22.79
C GLU A 532 -21.28 16.09 22.46
N GLY A 533 -21.78 17.28 22.14
CA GLY A 533 -23.16 17.46 21.70
C GLY A 533 -24.22 17.26 22.80
N LEU A 534 -23.80 17.00 24.04
CA LEU A 534 -24.71 16.87 25.16
C LEU A 534 -25.16 18.24 25.68
N SER A 535 -26.46 18.36 25.99
CA SER A 535 -26.95 19.54 26.69
C SER A 535 -26.60 19.45 28.19
N PRO A 536 -26.23 20.59 28.82
CA PRO A 536 -25.89 20.60 30.26
C PRO A 536 -27.03 20.04 31.13
N GLY A 537 -28.28 20.40 30.83
CA GLY A 537 -29.44 19.89 31.54
C GLY A 537 -29.64 18.40 31.41
N GLY A 538 -29.46 17.84 30.19
CA GLY A 538 -29.59 16.40 29.90
C GLY A 538 -28.49 15.59 30.59
N LEU A 539 -27.25 16.04 30.56
CA LEU A 539 -26.13 15.36 31.24
C LEU A 539 -26.33 15.36 32.77
N ARG A 540 -26.70 16.52 33.33
CA ARG A 540 -27.00 16.64 34.77
C ARG A 540 -28.11 15.67 35.20
N GLU A 541 -29.22 15.62 34.47
CA GLU A 541 -30.35 14.74 34.78
C GLU A 541 -29.96 13.27 34.73
N LYS A 542 -29.23 12.86 33.69
CA LYS A 542 -28.73 11.49 33.51
C LYS A 542 -27.80 11.09 34.65
N MET A 543 -26.84 11.94 35.02
CA MET A 543 -25.87 11.65 36.07
C MET A 543 -26.51 11.65 37.46
N ASN A 544 -27.40 12.58 37.76
CA ASN A 544 -28.13 12.55 39.04
C ASN A 544 -29.09 11.36 39.12
N GLY A 545 -29.67 10.92 38.00
CA GLY A 545 -30.42 9.66 37.88
C GLY A 545 -29.55 8.44 38.17
N TYR A 546 -28.34 8.39 37.57
CA TYR A 546 -27.34 7.34 37.80
C TYR A 546 -26.94 7.29 39.26
N ARG A 547 -26.67 8.45 39.91
CA ARG A 547 -26.35 8.56 41.34
C ARG A 547 -27.44 7.94 42.20
N LYS A 548 -28.73 8.31 41.98
CA LYS A 548 -29.89 7.79 42.77
C LYS A 548 -30.04 6.27 42.58
N LYS A 549 -29.96 5.80 41.34
CA LYS A 549 -30.11 4.37 41.00
C LYS A 549 -29.03 3.52 41.68
N ASN A 550 -27.81 3.99 41.74
CA ASN A 550 -26.67 3.26 42.33
C ASN A 550 -26.42 3.62 43.80
N LYS A 551 -27.29 4.44 44.43
CA LYS A 551 -27.22 4.83 45.85
C LYS A 551 -25.84 5.41 46.22
N LEU A 552 -25.26 6.28 45.36
CA LEU A 552 -23.96 6.84 45.59
C LEU A 552 -24.02 7.95 46.65
N ASP A 553 -23.08 7.92 47.58
CA ASP A 553 -22.93 8.91 48.65
C ASP A 553 -22.03 10.08 48.19
N ILE A 554 -22.46 10.77 47.15
CA ILE A 554 -21.81 11.96 46.58
C ILE A 554 -22.84 13.06 46.38
N PRO A 555 -22.46 14.36 46.43
CA PRO A 555 -23.36 15.48 46.16
C PRO A 555 -24.05 15.36 44.78
N ALA A 556 -25.26 15.88 44.68
CA ALA A 556 -25.92 15.97 43.38
C ALA A 556 -25.27 17.06 42.54
N LEU A 557 -25.10 16.79 41.22
CA LEU A 557 -24.57 17.78 40.27
C LEU A 557 -25.53 18.94 40.10
N THR A 558 -24.98 20.14 40.14
CA THR A 558 -25.68 21.38 39.75
C THR A 558 -25.59 21.61 38.25
N LEU A 559 -26.42 22.51 37.72
CA LEU A 559 -26.36 22.86 36.31
C LEU A 559 -25.06 23.60 35.97
N GLU A 560 -24.61 24.49 36.87
CA GLU A 560 -23.40 25.32 36.75
C GLU A 560 -22.13 24.46 36.66
N GLU A 561 -22.03 23.40 37.47
CA GLU A 561 -20.89 22.49 37.42
C GLU A 561 -20.82 21.77 36.05
N VAL A 562 -21.94 21.28 35.52
CA VAL A 562 -21.97 20.60 34.24
C VAL A 562 -21.73 21.59 33.07
N GLU A 563 -22.23 22.80 33.15
CA GLU A 563 -21.93 23.86 32.17
C GLU A 563 -20.44 24.18 32.13
N THR A 564 -19.78 24.22 33.29
CA THR A 564 -18.35 24.43 33.39
C THR A 564 -17.57 23.33 32.67
N TRP A 565 -17.91 22.05 32.87
CA TRP A 565 -17.26 20.93 32.20
C TRP A 565 -17.39 20.97 30.68
N LEU A 566 -18.58 21.32 30.18
CA LEU A 566 -18.84 21.38 28.74
C LEU A 566 -18.24 22.65 28.10
N SER A 567 -18.03 23.74 28.88
CA SER A 567 -17.43 25.00 28.41
C SER A 567 -15.90 24.97 28.40
N ALA A 568 -15.27 24.22 29.29
CA ALA A 568 -13.81 24.12 29.41
C ALA A 568 -13.14 23.49 28.17
N ARG A 569 -13.93 23.09 27.21
CA ARG A 569 -13.53 22.42 25.98
C ARG A 569 -13.41 23.34 24.76
N ASN A 570 -13.89 24.57 24.82
CA ASN A 570 -13.86 25.54 23.71
C ASN A 570 -12.59 26.42 23.76
#